data_00b0d9b810d17b7ec669e6bb1b698182
#
_entry.id   00b0d9b810d17b7ec669e6bb1b698182
#
_cell.length_a   1.000
_cell.length_b   1.000
_cell.length_c   1.000
_cell.angle_alpha   90.00
_cell.angle_beta   90.00
_cell.angle_gamma   90.00
#
_symmetry.space_group_name_H-M   'P 1'
#
loop_
_entity.id
_entity.type
_entity.pdbx_description
1 polymer ?
#
loop_
_entity_poly.entity_id
_entity_poly.type
_entity_poly.pdbx_seq_one_letter_code
_entity_poly.pdbx_strand_id
1 'polypeptide(L)'
;QVRPYRPSHNLVQRVRQALAAHAYCGHTAESLAELLHLAPRSLHRQLQQAGTSLQQLKDEVRRQKACALLLRTDMPLKRIAQACGFASEKSFGRAFAHWLGMPPQQFRAAQRP
;
A
#
# COMPACT_ATOMS: atom_id res chain seq x y z
N GLN A 1 -3.64 30.20 9.75
CA GLN A 1 -4.90 29.51 9.98
C GLN A 1 -4.69 28.19 10.65
N VAL A 2 -5.40 27.91 11.69
CA VAL A 2 -5.32 26.66 12.41
C VAL A 2 -6.34 25.69 11.84
N ARG A 3 -5.83 24.56 11.34
CA ARG A 3 -6.71 23.50 10.86
C ARG A 3 -7.19 22.68 12.06
N PRO A 4 -8.48 22.35 12.12
CA PRO A 4 -8.96 21.51 13.21
C PRO A 4 -8.22 20.17 13.22
N TYR A 5 -7.84 19.73 14.39
CA TYR A 5 -7.20 18.45 14.55
C TYR A 5 -8.21 17.34 14.27
N ARG A 6 -7.83 16.39 13.42
CA ARG A 6 -8.67 15.25 13.09
C ARG A 6 -7.92 13.98 13.44
N PRO A 7 -8.24 13.33 14.55
CA PRO A 7 -7.52 12.11 14.95
C PRO A 7 -7.54 11.02 13.89
N SER A 8 -8.67 10.85 13.19
CA SER A 8 -8.75 9.82 12.16
C SER A 8 -7.84 10.11 10.99
N HIS A 9 -7.70 11.39 10.60
CA HIS A 9 -6.79 11.76 9.54
C HIS A 9 -5.33 11.48 9.93
N ASN A 10 -4.98 11.83 11.16
CA ASN A 10 -3.65 11.55 11.68
C ASN A 10 -3.37 10.05 11.70
N LEU A 11 -4.36 9.26 12.07
CA LEU A 11 -4.22 7.81 12.08
C LEU A 11 -3.97 7.26 10.69
N VAL A 12 -4.69 7.76 9.68
CA VAL A 12 -4.49 7.33 8.30
C VAL A 12 -3.04 7.53 7.88
N GLN A 13 -2.47 8.69 8.18
CA GLN A 13 -1.07 8.96 7.84
C GLN A 13 -0.12 8.05 8.60
N ARG A 14 -0.40 7.78 9.87
CA ARG A 14 0.43 6.87 10.66
C ARG A 14 0.39 5.46 10.10
N VAL A 15 -0.78 5.00 9.67
CA VAL A 15 -0.91 3.68 9.04
C VAL A 15 -0.12 3.63 7.74
N ARG A 16 -0.25 4.64 6.90
CA ARG A 16 0.51 4.70 5.65
C ARG A 16 2.01 4.63 5.90
N GLN A 17 2.48 5.39 6.88
CA GLN A 17 3.90 5.42 7.20
C GLN A 17 4.38 4.06 7.71
N ALA A 18 3.58 3.41 8.55
CA ALA A 18 3.94 2.10 9.07
C ALA A 18 4.01 1.05 7.94
N LEU A 19 3.04 1.10 7.02
CA LEU A 19 3.03 0.17 5.90
C LEU A 19 4.20 0.42 4.95
N ALA A 20 4.52 1.68 4.72
CA ALA A 20 5.62 2.03 3.81
C ALA A 20 6.98 1.69 4.40
N ALA A 21 7.13 1.79 5.72
CA ALA A 21 8.39 1.51 6.40
C ALA A 21 8.77 0.04 6.33
N HIS A 22 7.79 -0.83 6.16
CA HIS A 22 8.02 -2.26 6.04
C HIS A 22 7.90 -2.65 4.57
N ALA A 23 8.96 -3.19 4.02
CA ALA A 23 9.14 -3.35 2.57
C ALA A 23 8.00 -4.12 1.89
N TYR A 24 7.27 -4.91 2.63
CA TYR A 24 6.12 -5.63 2.11
C TYR A 24 5.06 -5.60 3.19
N CYS A 25 3.82 -5.71 2.79
CA CYS A 25 2.72 -5.55 3.73
C CYS A 25 2.51 -6.82 4.56
N GLY A 26 3.49 -7.14 5.39
CA GLY A 26 3.40 -8.27 6.28
C GLY A 26 2.60 -8.01 7.53
N HIS A 27 2.14 -6.79 7.73
CA HIS A 27 1.37 -6.45 8.91
C HIS A 27 -0.04 -7.02 8.85
N THR A 28 -0.43 -7.68 9.92
CA THR A 28 -1.84 -8.00 10.16
C THR A 28 -2.47 -6.78 10.83
N ALA A 29 -3.81 -6.80 10.90
CA ALA A 29 -4.51 -5.75 11.63
C ALA A 29 -4.07 -5.72 13.09
N GLU A 30 -3.85 -6.89 13.66
CA GLU A 30 -3.40 -7.00 15.05
C GLU A 30 -2.02 -6.41 15.27
N SER A 31 -1.06 -6.76 14.42
CA SER A 31 0.29 -6.25 14.59
C SER A 31 0.37 -4.76 14.37
N LEU A 32 -0.38 -4.26 13.40
CA LEU A 32 -0.41 -2.83 13.11
C LEU A 32 -1.07 -2.05 14.25
N ALA A 33 -2.17 -2.57 14.77
CA ALA A 33 -2.86 -1.94 15.91
C ALA A 33 -1.95 -1.88 17.12
N GLU A 34 -1.20 -2.93 17.38
CA GLU A 34 -0.26 -2.97 18.49
C GLU A 34 0.82 -1.90 18.31
N LEU A 35 1.34 -1.78 17.11
CA LEU A 35 2.34 -0.76 16.81
C LEU A 35 1.81 0.65 17.06
N LEU A 36 0.54 0.87 16.80
CA LEU A 36 -0.09 2.17 16.95
C LEU A 36 -0.75 2.37 18.32
N HIS A 37 -0.60 1.39 19.20
CA HIS A 37 -1.18 1.42 20.54
C HIS A 37 -2.71 1.50 20.53
N LEU A 38 -3.33 0.73 19.63
CA LEU A 38 -4.78 0.69 19.47
C LEU A 38 -5.26 -0.76 19.52
N ALA A 39 -6.52 -0.94 19.88
CA ALA A 39 -7.18 -2.23 19.68
C ALA A 39 -7.50 -2.38 18.19
N PRO A 40 -7.47 -3.62 17.64
CA PRO A 40 -7.80 -3.80 16.22
C PRO A 40 -9.18 -3.24 15.86
N ARG A 41 -10.14 -3.39 16.75
CA ARG A 41 -11.49 -2.85 16.52
C ARG A 41 -11.46 -1.34 16.37
N SER A 42 -10.69 -0.67 17.24
CA SER A 42 -10.56 0.79 17.17
C SER A 42 -9.88 1.22 15.88
N LEU A 43 -8.85 0.47 15.46
CA LEU A 43 -8.17 0.76 14.21
C LEU A 43 -9.14 0.72 13.04
N HIS A 44 -9.90 -0.37 12.92
CA HIS A 44 -10.86 -0.51 11.83
C HIS A 44 -11.93 0.57 11.87
N ARG A 45 -12.45 0.85 13.05
CA ARG A 45 -13.49 1.86 13.21
C ARG A 45 -13.02 3.23 12.78
N GLN A 46 -11.82 3.62 13.23
CA GLN A 46 -11.30 4.94 12.91
C GLN A 46 -10.96 5.07 11.43
N LEU A 47 -10.46 4.02 10.81
CA LEU A 47 -10.22 4.05 9.36
C LEU A 47 -11.52 4.17 8.59
N GLN A 48 -12.56 3.48 9.03
CA GLN A 48 -13.86 3.57 8.41
C GLN A 48 -14.43 4.98 8.53
N GLN A 49 -14.26 5.61 9.69
CA GLN A 49 -14.69 6.98 9.89
C GLN A 49 -13.96 7.96 8.98
N ALA A 50 -12.73 7.63 8.64
CA ALA A 50 -11.93 8.45 7.72
C ALA A 50 -12.24 8.16 6.25
N GLY A 51 -13.16 7.24 5.98
CA GLY A 51 -13.55 6.92 4.62
C GLY A 51 -12.65 5.92 3.92
N THR A 52 -11.89 5.14 4.66
CA THR A 52 -10.96 4.19 4.07
C THR A 52 -10.97 2.88 4.86
N SER A 53 -10.09 1.96 4.49
CA SER A 53 -9.92 0.70 5.20
C SER A 53 -8.45 0.31 5.18
N LEU A 54 -8.09 -0.63 6.03
CA LEU A 54 -6.72 -1.13 6.06
C LEU A 54 -6.34 -1.74 4.71
N GLN A 55 -7.27 -2.47 4.10
CA GLN A 55 -7.00 -3.08 2.80
C GLN A 55 -6.74 -2.04 1.72
N GLN A 56 -7.53 -0.96 1.74
CA GLN A 56 -7.32 0.11 0.77
C GLN A 56 -5.96 0.78 0.96
N LEU A 57 -5.55 0.98 2.20
CA LEU A 57 -4.25 1.59 2.47
C LEU A 57 -3.11 0.65 2.08
N LYS A 58 -3.25 -0.64 2.30
CA LYS A 58 -2.27 -1.61 1.86
C LYS A 58 -2.12 -1.60 0.34
N ASP A 59 -3.24 -1.59 -0.37
CA ASP A 59 -3.22 -1.56 -1.83
C ASP A 59 -2.58 -0.28 -2.34
N GLU A 60 -2.87 0.84 -1.70
CA GLU A 60 -2.28 2.11 -2.08
C GLU A 60 -0.75 2.09 -1.94
N VAL A 61 -0.25 1.58 -0.82
CA VAL A 61 1.18 1.50 -0.58
C VAL A 61 1.85 0.53 -1.57
N ARG A 62 1.23 -0.62 -1.81
CA ARG A 62 1.75 -1.59 -2.78
C ARG A 62 1.81 -1.00 -4.18
N ARG A 63 0.75 -0.28 -4.57
CA ARG A 63 0.70 0.34 -5.89
C ARG A 63 1.80 1.38 -6.05
N GLN A 64 1.97 2.24 -5.06
CA GLN A 64 3.00 3.26 -5.12
C GLN A 64 4.38 2.64 -5.21
N LYS A 65 4.63 1.60 -4.43
CA LYS A 65 5.91 0.93 -4.45
C LYS A 65 6.16 0.24 -5.79
N ALA A 66 5.14 -0.43 -6.32
CA ALA A 66 5.27 -1.12 -7.60
C ALA A 66 5.58 -0.13 -8.72
N CYS A 67 4.85 0.99 -8.76
CA CYS A 67 5.10 2.00 -9.77
C CYS A 67 6.51 2.56 -9.68
N ALA A 68 6.98 2.83 -8.47
CA ALA A 68 8.33 3.36 -8.28
C ALA A 68 9.38 2.36 -8.77
N LEU A 69 9.23 1.09 -8.42
CA LEU A 69 10.20 0.08 -8.84
C LEU A 69 10.18 -0.13 -10.36
N LEU A 70 8.99 -0.08 -10.96
CA LEU A 70 8.88 -0.22 -12.41
C LEU A 70 9.53 0.93 -13.15
N LEU A 71 9.41 2.13 -12.63
CA LEU A 71 9.90 3.32 -13.32
C LEU A 71 11.35 3.66 -13.00
N ARG A 72 11.82 3.32 -11.82
CA ARG A 72 13.15 3.75 -11.36
C ARG A 72 14.21 2.65 -11.40
N THR A 73 13.80 1.40 -11.62
CA THR A 73 14.73 0.29 -11.64
C THR A 73 14.47 -0.60 -12.85
N ASP A 74 15.43 -1.48 -13.14
CA ASP A 74 15.27 -2.51 -14.14
C ASP A 74 14.94 -3.86 -13.52
N MET A 75 14.47 -3.84 -12.29
CA MET A 75 14.16 -5.05 -11.55
C MET A 75 13.15 -5.90 -12.31
N PRO A 76 13.36 -7.22 -12.38
CA PRO A 76 12.40 -8.10 -13.05
C PRO A 76 11.06 -8.09 -12.34
N LEU A 77 9.99 -8.33 -13.10
CA LEU A 77 8.65 -8.30 -12.54
C LEU A 77 8.48 -9.28 -11.39
N LYS A 78 9.12 -10.44 -11.48
CA LYS A 78 9.06 -11.43 -10.42
C LYS A 78 9.61 -10.87 -9.11
N ARG A 79 10.71 -10.13 -9.20
CA ARG A 79 11.32 -9.50 -8.02
C ARG A 79 10.46 -8.39 -7.46
N ILE A 80 9.85 -7.60 -8.34
CA ILE A 80 8.96 -6.53 -7.92
C ILE A 80 7.76 -7.12 -7.20
N ALA A 81 7.20 -8.21 -7.73
CA ALA A 81 6.09 -8.90 -7.09
C ALA A 81 6.44 -9.31 -5.67
N GLN A 82 7.61 -9.89 -5.50
CA GLN A 82 8.07 -10.30 -4.17
C GLN A 82 8.26 -9.12 -3.25
N ALA A 83 8.86 -8.05 -3.75
CA ALA A 83 9.10 -6.84 -2.96
C ALA A 83 7.81 -6.19 -2.51
N CYS A 84 6.73 -6.34 -3.28
CA CYS A 84 5.44 -5.78 -2.93
C CYS A 84 4.57 -6.74 -2.12
N GLY A 85 5.09 -7.91 -1.77
CA GLY A 85 4.38 -8.84 -0.91
C GLY A 85 3.40 -9.74 -1.62
N PHE A 86 3.54 -9.93 -2.93
CA PHE A 86 2.70 -10.83 -3.68
C PHE A 86 3.30 -12.24 -3.72
N ALA A 87 2.43 -13.23 -3.70
CA ALA A 87 2.87 -14.61 -3.71
C ALA A 87 3.47 -15.03 -5.06
N SER A 88 3.04 -14.41 -6.15
CA SER A 88 3.51 -14.76 -7.48
C SER A 88 3.49 -13.54 -8.37
N GLU A 89 4.24 -13.64 -9.47
CA GLU A 89 4.22 -12.62 -10.51
C GLU A 89 2.83 -12.49 -11.12
N LYS A 90 2.11 -13.60 -11.22
CA LYS A 90 0.77 -13.61 -11.80
C LYS A 90 -0.22 -12.84 -10.92
N SER A 91 -0.19 -13.06 -9.62
CA SER A 91 -1.09 -12.31 -8.72
C SER A 91 -0.74 -10.83 -8.72
N PHE A 92 0.54 -10.50 -8.78
CA PHE A 92 0.97 -9.10 -8.90
C PHE A 92 0.42 -8.49 -10.19
N GLY A 93 0.56 -9.20 -11.31
CA GLY A 93 0.08 -8.69 -12.59
C GLY A 93 -1.42 -8.41 -12.59
N ARG A 94 -2.19 -9.30 -11.98
CA ARG A 94 -3.63 -9.11 -11.88
C ARG A 94 -4.00 -7.89 -11.04
N ALA A 95 -3.36 -7.76 -9.89
CA ALA A 95 -3.62 -6.63 -9.01
C ALA A 95 -3.22 -5.32 -9.68
N PHE A 96 -2.07 -5.30 -10.31
CA PHE A 96 -1.58 -4.10 -10.97
C PHE A 96 -2.51 -3.69 -12.13
N ALA A 97 -2.95 -4.66 -12.92
CA ALA A 97 -3.87 -4.36 -14.02
C ALA A 97 -5.18 -3.80 -13.49
N HIS A 98 -5.63 -4.29 -12.35
CA HIS A 98 -6.82 -3.75 -11.72
C HIS A 98 -6.62 -2.30 -11.26
N TRP A 99 -5.46 -2.01 -10.67
CA TRP A 99 -5.17 -0.67 -10.16
C TRP A 99 -4.96 0.35 -11.26
N LEU A 100 -4.17 -0.01 -12.27
CA LEU A 100 -3.70 0.94 -13.28
C LEU A 100 -4.35 0.78 -14.65
N GLY A 101 -5.15 -0.26 -14.84
CA GLY A 101 -5.81 -0.50 -16.12
C GLY A 101 -4.91 -1.13 -17.17
N MET A 102 -3.70 -1.55 -16.81
CA MET A 102 -2.79 -2.19 -17.74
C MET A 102 -1.78 -3.06 -17.00
N PRO A 103 -1.21 -4.09 -17.67
CA PRO A 103 -0.21 -4.93 -17.02
C PRO A 103 1.06 -4.17 -16.63
N PRO A 104 1.82 -4.65 -15.64
CA PRO A 104 3.03 -3.96 -15.21
C PRO A 104 4.05 -3.78 -16.33
N GLN A 105 4.23 -4.78 -17.15
CA GLN A 105 5.19 -4.71 -18.24
C GLN A 105 4.82 -3.63 -19.24
N GLN A 106 3.55 -3.54 -19.57
CA GLN A 106 3.05 -2.50 -20.47
C GLN A 106 3.19 -1.12 -19.85
N PHE A 107 2.92 -1.00 -18.57
CA PHE A 107 3.08 0.27 -17.85
C PHE A 107 4.53 0.74 -17.91
N ARG A 108 5.47 -0.16 -17.65
CA ARG A 108 6.90 0.18 -17.69
C ARG A 108 7.29 0.66 -19.09
N ALA A 109 6.86 -0.06 -20.11
CA ALA A 109 7.21 0.30 -21.48
C ALA A 109 6.60 1.64 -21.89
N ALA A 110 5.37 1.89 -21.46
CA ALA A 110 4.66 3.12 -21.83
C ALA A 110 5.20 4.36 -21.13
N GLN A 111 5.70 4.20 -19.90
CA GLN A 111 6.15 5.33 -19.10
C GLN A 111 7.64 5.64 -19.26
N ARG A 112 8.40 4.71 -19.79
CA ARG A 112 9.84 4.92 -20.01
C ARG A 112 10.09 5.42 -21.42
N PRO A 113 11.02 6.38 -21.54
CA PRO A 113 11.41 6.85 -22.89
C PRO A 113 12.15 5.77 -23.68
#